data_8d5521e6b45c8bafc958fb68f488b2a7
#
_entry.id   8d5521e6b45c8bafc958fb68f488b2a7
#
_cell.length_a   1.000
_cell.length_b   1.000
_cell.length_c   1.000
_cell.angle_alpha   90.00
_cell.angle_beta   90.00
_cell.angle_gamma   90.00
#
_symmetry.space_group_name_H-M   'P 1'
#
loop_
_entity.id
_entity.type
_entity.pdbx_description
1 polymer ?
#
loop_
_entity_poly.entity_id
_entity_poly.type
_entity_poly.pdbx_seq_one_letter_code
_entity_poly.pdbx_strand_id
1 'polypeptide(L)'
;MTGELAFIHALRAIATDPAARGLADDAAVLAVGGETLVLTMDTVVEGVHYLPDDAPADVAWKLVAVNVSDLSAKGATPLGCLYSHALGDDAWDAAFLAGLDEACRRFAIPLLGGDTVRMPPESPRSFSLTALGTGRKHCPVPSRTAARAGDRVWVSGTIGDARLGLAAARGELAGPRAHLATLAARYRRPSPEPRLGMALAPLVNAMMDVSDGLLVDAARMAQASGVGIAIGLDTVPLSAALVAVAGDTTEARMTAATAGDDYELLFTAPPEHTARIREAGGVLRLRVTAIGVVEVGEGLALSSGGRSVALPARLGYQH
;
A
#
# COMPACT_ATOMS: atom_id res chain seq x y z
N MET A 1 -2.46 -25.84 -11.06
CA MET A 1 -2.67 -24.51 -10.47
C MET A 1 -1.78 -23.54 -11.21
N THR A 2 -2.31 -22.56 -11.85
CA THR A 2 -1.52 -21.57 -12.61
C THR A 2 -1.92 -20.18 -12.13
N GLY A 3 -0.96 -19.45 -11.54
CA GLY A 3 -1.08 -18.09 -11.08
C GLY A 3 -1.35 -17.92 -9.57
N GLU A 4 -1.03 -16.73 -9.09
CA GLU A 4 -1.08 -16.31 -7.69
C GLU A 4 -2.48 -16.49 -7.07
N LEU A 5 -3.52 -15.95 -7.71
CA LEU A 5 -4.89 -16.02 -7.19
C LEU A 5 -5.38 -17.46 -6.99
N ALA A 6 -5.03 -18.38 -7.90
CA ALA A 6 -5.39 -19.78 -7.76
C ALA A 6 -4.65 -20.44 -6.59
N PHE A 7 -3.41 -20.05 -6.32
CA PHE A 7 -2.63 -20.54 -5.18
C PHE A 7 -3.19 -20.00 -3.86
N ILE A 8 -3.47 -18.69 -3.77
CA ILE A 8 -4.11 -18.08 -2.59
C ILE A 8 -5.47 -18.73 -2.31
N HIS A 9 -6.26 -18.98 -3.36
CA HIS A 9 -7.55 -19.67 -3.20
C HIS A 9 -7.38 -21.09 -2.61
N ALA A 10 -6.34 -21.82 -3.02
CA ALA A 10 -6.04 -23.13 -2.44
C ALA A 10 -5.60 -23.04 -0.96
N LEU A 11 -4.83 -22.00 -0.60
CA LEU A 11 -4.40 -21.77 0.79
C LEU A 11 -5.57 -21.53 1.75
N ARG A 12 -6.70 -21.02 1.27
CA ARG A 12 -7.90 -20.82 2.11
C ARG A 12 -8.42 -22.11 2.75
N ALA A 13 -8.17 -23.25 2.13
CA ALA A 13 -8.52 -24.54 2.72
C ALA A 13 -7.69 -24.89 3.96
N ILE A 14 -6.51 -24.27 4.12
CA ILE A 14 -5.59 -24.46 5.23
C ILE A 14 -5.76 -23.34 6.26
N ALA A 15 -5.95 -22.10 5.80
CA ALA A 15 -6.10 -20.90 6.62
C ALA A 15 -7.55 -20.80 7.19
N THR A 16 -7.91 -21.77 8.03
CA THR A 16 -9.28 -21.92 8.57
C THR A 16 -9.54 -21.09 9.84
N ASP A 17 -8.49 -20.55 10.46
CA ASP A 17 -8.64 -19.68 11.63
C ASP A 17 -9.29 -18.34 11.23
N PRO A 18 -10.30 -17.84 11.97
CA PRO A 18 -10.92 -16.54 11.71
C PRO A 18 -9.95 -15.37 11.69
N ALA A 19 -8.81 -15.46 12.39
CA ALA A 19 -7.76 -14.44 12.37
C ALA A 19 -7.18 -14.24 10.96
N ALA A 20 -7.16 -15.26 10.10
CA ALA A 20 -6.68 -15.16 8.72
C ALA A 20 -7.61 -14.35 7.81
N ARG A 21 -8.81 -13.96 8.26
CA ARG A 21 -9.81 -13.20 7.48
C ARG A 21 -10.07 -13.79 6.09
N GLY A 22 -9.98 -15.14 5.98
CA GLY A 22 -10.15 -15.87 4.72
C GLY A 22 -9.09 -15.57 3.66
N LEU A 23 -7.92 -15.07 4.04
CA LEU A 23 -6.86 -14.55 3.14
C LEU A 23 -7.41 -13.55 2.11
N ALA A 24 -8.32 -12.69 2.56
CA ALA A 24 -8.99 -11.69 1.73
C ALA A 24 -8.78 -10.26 2.26
N ASP A 25 -7.78 -10.06 3.11
CA ASP A 25 -7.46 -8.78 3.73
C ASP A 25 -5.93 -8.60 3.77
N ASP A 26 -5.43 -7.38 4.07
CA ASP A 26 -4.00 -7.04 4.07
C ASP A 26 -3.24 -7.67 5.25
N ALA A 27 -3.93 -8.02 6.33
CA ALA A 27 -3.30 -8.58 7.52
C ALA A 27 -4.21 -9.57 8.26
N ALA A 28 -3.58 -10.48 9.01
CA ALA A 28 -4.26 -11.29 10.00
C ALA A 28 -4.59 -10.45 11.25
N VAL A 29 -5.72 -10.77 11.90
CA VAL A 29 -6.18 -10.08 13.11
C VAL A 29 -6.51 -11.10 14.19
N LEU A 30 -5.67 -11.17 15.21
CA LEU A 30 -5.71 -12.18 16.25
C LEU A 30 -6.05 -11.57 17.61
N ALA A 31 -7.02 -12.12 18.33
CA ALA A 31 -7.33 -11.74 19.70
C ALA A 31 -6.51 -12.58 20.69
N VAL A 32 -5.70 -11.92 21.53
CA VAL A 32 -4.84 -12.58 22.51
C VAL A 32 -4.88 -11.81 23.83
N GLY A 33 -5.33 -12.48 24.91
CA GLY A 33 -5.31 -11.88 26.25
C GLY A 33 -6.11 -10.58 26.40
N GLY A 34 -7.14 -10.38 25.57
CA GLY A 34 -7.93 -9.15 25.58
C GLY A 34 -7.37 -8.01 24.70
N GLU A 35 -6.22 -8.21 24.09
CA GLU A 35 -5.65 -7.31 23.08
C GLU A 35 -5.92 -7.83 21.67
N THR A 36 -5.94 -6.92 20.69
CA THR A 36 -6.07 -7.27 19.28
C THR A 36 -4.72 -7.08 18.60
N LEU A 37 -4.13 -8.17 18.10
CA LEU A 37 -2.89 -8.14 17.33
C LEU A 37 -3.21 -8.11 15.84
N VAL A 38 -2.43 -7.34 15.09
CA VAL A 38 -2.45 -7.25 13.64
C VAL A 38 -1.08 -7.73 13.15
N LEU A 39 -1.08 -8.72 12.25
CA LEU A 39 0.14 -9.34 11.74
C LEU A 39 0.10 -9.34 10.21
N THR A 40 1.17 -8.86 9.61
CA THR A 40 1.36 -8.93 8.17
C THR A 40 2.76 -9.39 7.83
N MET A 41 2.98 -9.86 6.60
CA MET A 41 4.27 -10.28 6.11
C MET A 41 4.38 -10.00 4.62
N ASP A 42 5.38 -9.19 4.25
CA ASP A 42 5.75 -8.91 2.88
C ASP A 42 7.20 -9.28 2.59
N THR A 43 7.44 -9.58 1.31
CA THR A 43 8.77 -9.93 0.80
C THR A 43 9.14 -8.99 -0.34
N VAL A 44 10.36 -8.45 -0.31
CA VAL A 44 10.94 -7.73 -1.44
C VAL A 44 12.01 -8.58 -2.12
N VAL A 45 11.96 -8.65 -3.47
CA VAL A 45 12.82 -9.52 -4.29
C VAL A 45 13.56 -8.64 -5.30
N GLU A 46 14.86 -8.88 -5.44
CA GLU A 46 15.72 -8.20 -6.41
C GLU A 46 15.23 -8.44 -7.84
N GLY A 47 15.20 -7.37 -8.62
CA GLY A 47 14.70 -7.39 -10.00
C GLY A 47 13.17 -7.39 -10.14
N VAL A 48 12.44 -7.58 -9.04
CA VAL A 48 10.96 -7.52 -8.99
C VAL A 48 10.49 -6.28 -8.24
N HIS A 49 10.86 -6.14 -6.96
CA HIS A 49 10.39 -5.07 -6.08
C HIS A 49 11.41 -3.94 -5.91
N TYR A 50 12.68 -4.21 -6.19
CA TYR A 50 13.75 -3.22 -6.19
C TYR A 50 14.77 -3.53 -7.30
N LEU A 51 15.48 -2.51 -7.76
CA LEU A 51 16.49 -2.66 -8.80
C LEU A 51 17.81 -3.18 -8.20
N PRO A 52 18.60 -3.97 -8.94
CA PRO A 52 19.92 -4.44 -8.48
C PRO A 52 20.85 -3.28 -8.04
N ASP A 53 20.71 -2.11 -8.68
CA ASP A 53 21.51 -0.91 -8.41
C ASP A 53 20.89 0.02 -7.38
N ASP A 54 19.73 -0.32 -6.79
CA ASP A 54 19.16 0.48 -5.71
C ASP A 54 20.07 0.43 -4.46
N ALA A 55 20.23 1.56 -3.78
CA ALA A 55 21.05 1.63 -2.60
C ALA A 55 20.53 0.66 -1.51
N PRO A 56 21.40 -0.11 -0.85
CA PRO A 56 20.98 -1.08 0.16
C PRO A 56 20.13 -0.49 1.27
N ALA A 57 20.40 0.75 1.67
CA ALA A 57 19.60 1.47 2.65
C ALA A 57 18.18 1.75 2.18
N ASP A 58 17.97 1.99 0.87
CA ASP A 58 16.64 2.19 0.30
C ASP A 58 15.87 0.87 0.19
N VAL A 59 16.55 -0.24 -0.08
CA VAL A 59 15.96 -1.60 -0.07
C VAL A 59 15.45 -1.95 1.34
N ALA A 60 16.27 -1.69 2.37
CA ALA A 60 15.89 -1.90 3.76
C ALA A 60 14.70 -1.00 4.16
N TRP A 61 14.73 0.27 3.75
CA TRP A 61 13.60 1.18 3.97
C TRP A 61 12.32 0.65 3.35
N LYS A 62 12.37 0.26 2.06
CA LYS A 62 11.19 -0.27 1.34
C LYS A 62 10.63 -1.50 2.02
N LEU A 63 11.49 -2.46 2.44
CA LEU A 63 11.07 -3.65 3.17
C LEU A 63 10.25 -3.33 4.43
N VAL A 64 10.70 -2.36 5.23
CA VAL A 64 9.95 -1.95 6.42
C VAL A 64 8.68 -1.20 6.04
N ALA A 65 8.77 -0.29 5.07
CA ALA A 65 7.66 0.60 4.69
C ALA A 65 6.47 -0.17 4.13
N VAL A 66 6.67 -1.19 3.26
CA VAL A 66 5.56 -1.96 2.69
C VAL A 66 4.76 -2.68 3.78
N ASN A 67 5.42 -3.29 4.74
CA ASN A 67 4.78 -3.93 5.88
C ASN A 67 4.08 -2.94 6.83
N VAL A 68 4.67 -1.76 7.02
CA VAL A 68 4.04 -0.69 7.81
C VAL A 68 2.81 -0.13 7.10
N SER A 69 2.76 -0.19 5.76
CA SER A 69 1.59 0.18 4.97
C SER A 69 0.37 -0.66 5.34
N ASP A 70 0.54 -1.98 5.42
CA ASP A 70 -0.53 -2.88 5.88
C ASP A 70 -1.00 -2.57 7.30
N LEU A 71 -0.06 -2.36 8.24
CA LEU A 71 -0.43 -1.94 9.59
C LEU A 71 -1.21 -0.62 9.59
N SER A 72 -0.83 0.32 8.72
CA SER A 72 -1.54 1.59 8.53
C SER A 72 -2.95 1.36 8.01
N ALA A 73 -3.12 0.48 7.02
CA ALA A 73 -4.41 0.09 6.46
C ALA A 73 -5.33 -0.60 7.48
N LYS A 74 -4.77 -1.14 8.54
CA LYS A 74 -5.52 -1.74 9.66
C LYS A 74 -5.67 -0.79 10.86
N GLY A 75 -5.21 0.46 10.74
CA GLY A 75 -5.25 1.42 11.85
C GLY A 75 -4.50 0.92 13.08
N ALA A 76 -3.50 0.08 12.88
CA ALA A 76 -2.74 -0.54 13.93
C ALA A 76 -1.55 0.33 14.38
N THR A 77 -1.25 0.29 15.68
CA THR A 77 -0.01 0.84 16.22
C THR A 77 1.10 -0.18 16.05
N PRO A 78 2.21 0.14 15.35
CA PRO A 78 3.34 -0.78 15.25
C PRO A 78 3.88 -1.19 16.61
N LEU A 79 4.18 -2.48 16.80
CA LEU A 79 4.76 -3.07 18.03
C LEU A 79 6.20 -3.51 17.81
N GLY A 80 6.50 -4.06 16.65
CA GLY A 80 7.81 -4.58 16.31
C GLY A 80 7.78 -5.46 15.07
N CYS A 81 8.97 -5.88 14.63
CA CYS A 81 9.08 -6.72 13.45
C CYS A 81 10.14 -7.82 13.61
N LEU A 82 9.96 -8.89 12.86
CA LEU A 82 10.94 -9.94 12.60
C LEU A 82 11.33 -9.86 11.12
N TYR A 83 12.60 -10.10 10.76
CA TYR A 83 12.95 -10.12 9.35
C TYR A 83 13.93 -11.24 8.99
N SER A 84 13.92 -11.65 7.73
CA SER A 84 14.86 -12.60 7.16
C SER A 84 15.85 -11.86 6.29
N HIS A 85 17.16 -12.06 6.54
CA HIS A 85 18.26 -11.42 5.82
C HIS A 85 18.99 -12.39 4.89
N ALA A 86 19.16 -12.00 3.64
CA ALA A 86 20.01 -12.68 2.67
C ALA A 86 21.38 -11.99 2.61
N LEU A 87 22.42 -12.60 3.22
CA LEU A 87 23.77 -12.02 3.32
C LEU A 87 24.35 -11.67 1.94
N GLY A 88 24.84 -10.45 1.81
CA GLY A 88 25.65 -9.96 0.71
C GLY A 88 27.14 -9.90 1.04
N ASP A 89 27.83 -8.87 0.55
CA ASP A 89 29.13 -8.47 1.04
C ASP A 89 29.01 -7.55 2.24
N ASP A 90 30.09 -7.39 3.01
CA ASP A 90 30.10 -6.65 4.27
C ASP A 90 29.69 -5.17 4.10
N ALA A 91 30.06 -4.53 2.98
CA ALA A 91 29.75 -3.13 2.73
C ALA A 91 28.28 -2.95 2.40
N TRP A 92 27.70 -3.84 1.60
CA TRP A 92 26.28 -3.86 1.26
C TRP A 92 25.43 -4.09 2.51
N ASP A 93 25.79 -5.12 3.29
CA ASP A 93 25.06 -5.49 4.51
C ASP A 93 25.12 -4.37 5.56
N ALA A 94 26.27 -3.70 5.71
CA ALA A 94 26.41 -2.54 6.61
C ALA A 94 25.50 -1.37 6.17
N ALA A 95 25.42 -1.08 4.87
CA ALA A 95 24.54 -0.04 4.35
C ALA A 95 23.05 -0.42 4.49
N PHE A 96 22.70 -1.69 4.29
CA PHE A 96 21.34 -2.19 4.53
C PHE A 96 20.94 -2.03 5.99
N LEU A 97 21.80 -2.42 6.94
CA LEU A 97 21.57 -2.26 8.38
C LEU A 97 21.33 -0.80 8.78
N ALA A 98 22.07 0.13 8.18
CA ALA A 98 21.88 1.57 8.43
C ALA A 98 20.48 2.03 7.97
N GLY A 99 20.03 1.57 6.79
CA GLY A 99 18.69 1.85 6.27
C GLY A 99 17.59 1.20 7.09
N LEU A 100 17.81 -0.03 7.56
CA LEU A 100 16.87 -0.76 8.43
C LEU A 100 16.66 -0.01 9.75
N ASP A 101 17.73 0.42 10.40
CA ASP A 101 17.68 1.20 11.63
C ASP A 101 16.98 2.56 11.42
N GLU A 102 17.27 3.26 10.32
CA GLU A 102 16.57 4.49 9.94
C GLU A 102 15.07 4.27 9.79
N ALA A 103 14.66 3.24 9.05
CA ALA A 103 13.25 2.91 8.80
C ALA A 103 12.54 2.48 10.09
N CYS A 104 13.15 1.62 10.89
CA CYS A 104 12.60 1.17 12.18
C CYS A 104 12.33 2.36 13.12
N ARG A 105 13.27 3.33 13.19
CA ARG A 105 13.07 4.56 13.99
C ARG A 105 11.98 5.44 13.39
N ARG A 106 11.99 5.66 12.07
CA ARG A 106 10.99 6.51 11.39
C ARG A 106 9.57 6.02 11.62
N PHE A 107 9.36 4.72 11.55
CA PHE A 107 8.05 4.11 11.68
C PHE A 107 7.72 3.63 13.10
N ALA A 108 8.62 3.86 14.05
CA ALA A 108 8.49 3.41 15.44
C ALA A 108 8.17 1.90 15.55
N ILE A 109 8.82 1.08 14.72
CA ILE A 109 8.68 -0.39 14.68
C ILE A 109 10.03 -1.04 15.05
N PRO A 110 10.27 -1.36 16.34
CA PRO A 110 11.54 -1.94 16.77
C PRO A 110 11.75 -3.34 16.18
N LEU A 111 13.01 -3.65 15.83
CA LEU A 111 13.41 -4.98 15.44
C LEU A 111 13.42 -5.89 16.66
N LEU A 112 12.69 -7.01 16.60
CA LEU A 112 12.57 -8.00 17.68
C LEU A 112 13.46 -9.23 17.46
N GLY A 113 13.85 -9.49 16.21
CA GLY A 113 14.67 -10.65 15.84
C GLY A 113 14.53 -11.00 14.38
N GLY A 114 14.92 -12.20 14.00
CA GLY A 114 14.83 -12.66 12.62
C GLY A 114 15.73 -13.85 12.35
N ASP A 115 16.01 -14.09 11.08
CA ASP A 115 16.91 -15.13 10.62
C ASP A 115 17.88 -14.59 9.57
N THR A 116 19.04 -15.23 9.43
CA THR A 116 20.07 -14.83 8.47
C THR A 116 20.53 -16.02 7.67
N VAL A 117 20.43 -15.92 6.35
CA VAL A 117 20.80 -16.98 5.42
C VAL A 117 21.79 -16.45 4.40
N ARG A 118 22.56 -17.34 3.78
CA ARG A 118 23.37 -17.05 2.60
C ARG A 118 22.72 -17.68 1.38
N MET A 119 22.41 -16.88 0.39
CA MET A 119 21.89 -17.37 -0.89
C MET A 119 22.99 -18.00 -1.73
N PRO A 120 22.68 -18.96 -2.64
CA PRO A 120 23.63 -19.40 -3.65
C PRO A 120 24.19 -18.23 -4.46
N PRO A 121 25.43 -18.32 -4.98
CA PRO A 121 26.00 -17.26 -5.82
C PRO A 121 25.06 -16.90 -6.99
N GLU A 122 25.01 -15.63 -7.35
CA GLU A 122 24.21 -15.07 -8.47
C GLU A 122 22.68 -15.23 -8.34
N SER A 123 22.19 -15.72 -7.19
CA SER A 123 20.74 -15.75 -6.94
C SER A 123 20.24 -14.35 -6.59
N PRO A 124 19.07 -13.91 -7.13
CA PRO A 124 18.41 -12.71 -6.67
C PRO A 124 18.19 -12.75 -5.17
N ARG A 125 18.48 -11.66 -4.47
CA ARG A 125 18.25 -11.60 -3.02
C ARG A 125 16.80 -11.28 -2.72
N SER A 126 16.28 -11.93 -1.69
CA SER A 126 14.95 -11.67 -1.16
C SER A 126 15.04 -11.42 0.35
N PHE A 127 14.22 -10.47 0.81
CA PHE A 127 14.11 -10.10 2.21
C PHE A 127 12.64 -10.14 2.59
N SER A 128 12.32 -10.86 3.66
CA SER A 128 10.96 -10.93 4.19
C SER A 128 10.89 -10.27 5.55
N LEU A 129 9.83 -9.55 5.83
CA LEU A 129 9.60 -8.95 7.12
C LEU A 129 8.18 -9.28 7.59
N THR A 130 8.07 -9.72 8.83
CA THR A 130 6.78 -9.85 9.53
C THR A 130 6.62 -8.67 10.47
N ALA A 131 5.62 -7.84 10.24
CA ALA A 131 5.28 -6.73 11.11
C ALA A 131 4.14 -7.09 12.06
N LEU A 132 4.28 -6.67 13.30
CA LEU A 132 3.29 -6.83 14.36
C LEU A 132 2.80 -5.45 14.79
N GLY A 133 1.49 -5.32 14.95
CA GLY A 133 0.85 -4.12 15.49
C GLY A 133 -0.28 -4.47 16.44
N THR A 134 -0.80 -3.47 17.13
CA THR A 134 -2.02 -3.59 17.94
C THR A 134 -3.14 -2.74 17.38
N GLY A 135 -4.33 -3.32 17.32
CA GLY A 135 -5.57 -2.59 17.07
C GLY A 135 -5.91 -1.67 18.25
N ARG A 136 -6.67 -0.62 17.97
CA ARG A 136 -7.15 0.29 19.01
C ARG A 136 -8.22 -0.38 19.86
N LYS A 137 -8.11 -0.27 21.20
CA LYS A 137 -9.14 -0.79 22.13
C LYS A 137 -10.52 -0.22 21.80
N HIS A 138 -11.52 -1.09 21.83
CA HIS A 138 -12.93 -0.76 21.53
C HIS A 138 -13.19 -0.18 20.12
N CYS A 139 -12.26 -0.41 19.19
CA CYS A 139 -12.43 -0.03 17.79
C CYS A 139 -12.16 -1.27 16.92
N PRO A 140 -13.11 -1.69 16.10
CA PRO A 140 -12.86 -2.77 15.16
C PRO A 140 -11.69 -2.43 14.24
N VAL A 141 -10.83 -3.42 13.98
CA VAL A 141 -9.75 -3.27 12.98
C VAL A 141 -10.41 -3.21 11.59
N PRO A 142 -10.18 -2.15 10.81
CA PRO A 142 -10.75 -2.02 9.48
C PRO A 142 -10.47 -3.24 8.60
N SER A 143 -11.40 -3.53 7.71
CA SER A 143 -11.27 -4.58 6.70
C SER A 143 -11.60 -4.00 5.34
N ARG A 144 -11.12 -4.62 4.27
CA ARG A 144 -11.54 -4.26 2.92
C ARG A 144 -12.96 -4.73 2.57
N THR A 145 -13.59 -5.55 3.43
CA THR A 145 -14.86 -6.24 3.17
C THR A 145 -16.10 -5.53 3.71
N ALA A 146 -15.98 -4.29 4.16
CA ALA A 146 -17.06 -3.61 4.89
C ALA A 146 -17.54 -2.29 4.25
N ALA A 147 -17.18 -2.02 2.98
CA ALA A 147 -17.68 -0.88 2.23
C ALA A 147 -19.21 -0.97 2.04
N ARG A 148 -19.90 0.17 2.11
CA ARG A 148 -21.36 0.24 2.05
C ARG A 148 -21.82 1.21 0.98
N ALA A 149 -22.88 0.87 0.26
CA ALA A 149 -23.50 1.80 -0.68
C ALA A 149 -23.84 3.14 0.00
N GLY A 150 -23.49 4.24 -0.62
CA GLY A 150 -23.59 5.60 -0.08
C GLY A 150 -22.32 6.13 0.57
N ASP A 151 -21.32 5.28 0.86
CA ASP A 151 -20.01 5.72 1.33
C ASP A 151 -19.31 6.58 0.27
N ARG A 152 -18.49 7.51 0.71
CA ARG A 152 -17.49 8.16 -0.14
C ARG A 152 -16.23 7.31 -0.19
N VAL A 153 -15.62 7.24 -1.36
CA VAL A 153 -14.31 6.60 -1.59
C VAL A 153 -13.23 7.66 -1.47
N TRP A 154 -12.21 7.39 -0.69
CA TRP A 154 -11.12 8.30 -0.38
C TRP A 154 -9.77 7.66 -0.63
N VAL A 155 -8.77 8.50 -0.94
CA VAL A 155 -7.36 8.09 -0.97
C VAL A 155 -6.50 9.10 -0.24
N SER A 156 -5.44 8.63 0.44
CA SER A 156 -4.41 9.50 1.00
C SER A 156 -3.36 9.87 -0.04
N GLY A 157 -2.57 10.90 0.23
CA GLY A 157 -1.38 11.28 -0.54
C GLY A 157 -1.61 11.56 -2.03
N THR A 158 -0.76 10.99 -2.86
CA THR A 158 -0.79 11.08 -4.33
C THR A 158 -0.57 9.72 -4.96
N ILE A 159 -1.16 9.48 -6.13
CA ILE A 159 -1.20 8.19 -6.82
C ILE A 159 -0.33 8.22 -8.08
N GLY A 160 0.40 7.12 -8.32
CA GLY A 160 1.16 6.85 -9.53
C GLY A 160 2.60 7.35 -9.52
N ASP A 161 3.06 7.98 -8.44
CA ASP A 161 4.41 8.49 -8.32
C ASP A 161 5.47 7.39 -8.43
N ALA A 162 5.24 6.24 -7.81
CA ALA A 162 6.20 5.16 -7.75
C ALA A 162 6.46 4.52 -9.13
N ARG A 163 5.45 4.39 -9.98
CA ARG A 163 5.62 3.89 -11.36
C ARG A 163 6.55 4.78 -12.19
N LEU A 164 6.29 6.10 -12.18
CA LEU A 164 7.18 7.04 -12.88
C LEU A 164 8.56 7.09 -12.19
N GLY A 165 8.60 6.88 -10.88
CA GLY A 165 9.80 6.77 -10.09
C GLY A 165 10.68 5.58 -10.51
N LEU A 166 10.08 4.42 -10.77
CA LEU A 166 10.78 3.26 -11.31
C LEU A 166 11.36 3.55 -12.70
N ALA A 167 10.57 4.16 -13.59
CA ALA A 167 11.04 4.55 -14.92
C ALA A 167 12.16 5.60 -14.85
N ALA A 168 12.07 6.56 -13.93
CA ALA A 168 13.12 7.54 -13.67
C ALA A 168 14.39 6.89 -13.11
N ALA A 169 14.26 5.92 -12.18
CA ALA A 169 15.39 5.18 -11.61
C ALA A 169 16.12 4.34 -12.67
N ARG A 170 15.39 3.82 -13.67
CA ARG A 170 15.94 3.09 -14.83
C ARG A 170 16.54 4.00 -15.90
N GLY A 171 16.38 5.34 -15.78
CA GLY A 171 16.79 6.27 -16.83
C GLY A 171 15.93 6.25 -18.10
N GLU A 172 14.74 5.68 -18.03
CA GLU A 172 13.79 5.52 -19.14
C GLU A 172 12.90 6.75 -19.34
N LEU A 173 12.98 7.74 -18.43
CA LEU A 173 12.08 8.88 -18.38
C LEU A 173 12.84 10.20 -18.56
N ALA A 174 12.37 11.04 -19.47
CA ALA A 174 12.87 12.39 -19.66
C ALA A 174 12.03 13.42 -18.90
N GLY A 175 12.68 14.44 -18.33
CA GLY A 175 11.97 15.49 -17.60
C GLY A 175 12.90 16.34 -16.74
N PRO A 176 12.37 17.32 -16.01
CA PRO A 176 13.17 18.14 -15.09
C PRO A 176 13.80 17.28 -13.98
N ARG A 177 15.14 17.39 -13.84
CA ARG A 177 15.93 16.54 -12.92
C ARG A 177 15.38 16.48 -11.49
N ALA A 178 14.91 17.60 -10.96
CA ALA A 178 14.38 17.66 -9.60
C ALA A 178 13.10 16.81 -9.45
N HIS A 179 12.20 16.83 -10.45
CA HIS A 179 10.99 16.03 -10.44
C HIS A 179 11.27 14.54 -10.62
N LEU A 180 12.20 14.17 -11.52
CA LEU A 180 12.64 12.79 -11.69
C LEU A 180 13.25 12.24 -10.38
N ALA A 181 14.08 13.02 -9.68
CA ALA A 181 14.64 12.63 -8.39
C ALA A 181 13.54 12.45 -7.31
N THR A 182 12.54 13.33 -7.29
CA THR A 182 11.39 13.19 -6.36
C THR A 182 10.61 11.90 -6.63
N LEU A 183 10.32 11.60 -7.89
CA LEU A 183 9.59 10.39 -8.27
C LEU A 183 10.41 9.13 -7.94
N ALA A 184 11.71 9.10 -8.28
CA ALA A 184 12.60 7.98 -7.95
C ALA A 184 12.68 7.74 -6.43
N ALA A 185 12.69 8.82 -5.63
CA ALA A 185 12.65 8.71 -4.17
C ALA A 185 11.33 8.09 -3.67
N ARG A 186 10.18 8.40 -4.29
CA ARG A 186 8.90 7.78 -3.95
C ARG A 186 8.88 6.28 -4.21
N TYR A 187 9.44 5.83 -5.34
CA TYR A 187 9.59 4.42 -5.67
C TYR A 187 10.50 3.68 -4.66
N ARG A 188 11.67 4.28 -4.32
CA ARG A 188 12.65 3.65 -3.44
C ARG A 188 12.27 3.69 -1.98
N ARG A 189 11.67 4.79 -1.54
CA ARG A 189 11.33 5.06 -0.14
C ARG A 189 9.87 5.46 0.02
N PRO A 190 8.93 4.51 -0.13
CA PRO A 190 7.53 4.78 0.22
C PRO A 190 7.42 5.23 1.68
N SER A 191 6.43 6.05 1.98
CA SER A 191 6.32 6.69 3.30
C SER A 191 4.88 6.57 3.85
N PRO A 192 4.43 5.35 4.18
CA PRO A 192 3.14 5.14 4.84
C PRO A 192 3.10 5.87 6.17
N GLU A 193 1.89 6.26 6.60
CA GLU A 193 1.71 7.01 7.84
C GLU A 193 0.73 6.29 8.79
N PRO A 194 1.22 5.45 9.71
CA PRO A 194 0.37 4.70 10.65
C PRO A 194 -0.56 5.58 11.47
N ARG A 195 -0.13 6.80 11.84
CA ARG A 195 -0.97 7.73 12.60
C ARG A 195 -2.22 8.15 11.84
N LEU A 196 -2.13 8.24 10.50
CA LEU A 196 -3.30 8.51 9.68
C LEU A 196 -4.27 7.33 9.73
N GLY A 197 -3.78 6.10 9.52
CA GLY A 197 -4.59 4.89 9.62
C GLY A 197 -5.29 4.77 10.98
N MET A 198 -4.54 5.01 12.07
CA MET A 198 -5.09 5.00 13.44
C MET A 198 -6.19 6.08 13.65
N ALA A 199 -6.02 7.27 13.06
CA ALA A 199 -7.01 8.34 13.15
C ALA A 199 -8.26 8.04 12.30
N LEU A 200 -8.10 7.36 11.17
CA LEU A 200 -9.18 6.98 10.26
C LEU A 200 -9.95 5.76 10.72
N ALA A 201 -9.33 4.79 11.40
CA ALA A 201 -9.95 3.53 11.80
C ALA A 201 -11.36 3.66 12.43
N PRO A 202 -11.64 4.63 13.34
CA PRO A 202 -12.98 4.79 13.89
C PRO A 202 -13.96 5.54 12.97
N LEU A 203 -13.54 5.96 11.78
CA LEU A 203 -14.33 6.80 10.86
C LEU A 203 -14.72 6.07 9.58
N VAL A 204 -14.01 4.98 9.26
CA VAL A 204 -14.13 4.25 7.99
C VAL A 204 -15.02 3.03 8.13
N ASN A 205 -15.68 2.64 7.04
CA ASN A 205 -16.32 1.34 6.93
C ASN A 205 -15.34 0.30 6.37
N ALA A 206 -14.60 0.61 5.31
CA ALA A 206 -13.56 -0.26 4.77
C ALA A 206 -12.25 0.52 4.59
N MET A 207 -11.11 -0.16 4.72
CA MET A 207 -9.79 0.41 4.50
C MET A 207 -8.79 -0.68 4.09
N MET A 208 -7.94 -0.34 3.14
CA MET A 208 -6.79 -1.09 2.68
C MET A 208 -5.71 -0.11 2.19
N ASP A 209 -4.52 -0.59 1.89
CA ASP A 209 -3.52 0.22 1.20
C ASP A 209 -3.61 0.06 -0.33
N VAL A 210 -2.85 0.89 -1.05
CA VAL A 210 -2.71 0.85 -2.51
C VAL A 210 -1.32 0.32 -2.83
N SER A 211 -1.21 -0.99 -3.01
CA SER A 211 0.05 -1.68 -3.32
C SER A 211 0.16 -2.08 -4.80
N ASP A 212 -0.91 -2.63 -5.39
CA ASP A 212 -0.92 -3.10 -6.77
C ASP A 212 -1.49 -2.06 -7.76
N GLY A 213 -2.11 -1.02 -7.23
CA GLY A 213 -2.67 0.09 -7.99
C GLY A 213 -4.10 0.43 -7.59
N LEU A 214 -4.42 1.72 -7.61
CA LEU A 214 -5.70 2.23 -7.12
C LEU A 214 -6.91 1.50 -7.72
N LEU A 215 -6.90 1.21 -9.03
CA LEU A 215 -8.07 0.60 -9.67
C LEU A 215 -8.22 -0.88 -9.32
N VAL A 216 -7.13 -1.66 -9.26
CA VAL A 216 -7.22 -3.07 -8.89
C VAL A 216 -7.58 -3.22 -7.41
N ASP A 217 -7.04 -2.38 -6.54
CA ASP A 217 -7.31 -2.44 -5.10
C ASP A 217 -8.74 -1.97 -4.79
N ALA A 218 -9.24 -0.94 -5.51
CA ALA A 218 -10.66 -0.56 -5.46
C ALA A 218 -11.59 -1.68 -5.96
N ALA A 219 -11.21 -2.38 -7.03
CA ALA A 219 -11.98 -3.52 -7.53
C ALA A 219 -12.01 -4.69 -6.52
N ARG A 220 -10.87 -4.96 -5.84
CA ARG A 220 -10.79 -5.96 -4.76
C ARG A 220 -11.69 -5.57 -3.57
N MET A 221 -11.68 -4.30 -3.17
CA MET A 221 -12.55 -3.78 -2.11
C MET A 221 -14.02 -3.90 -2.50
N ALA A 222 -14.39 -3.54 -3.73
CA ALA A 222 -15.75 -3.66 -4.26
C ALA A 222 -16.22 -5.13 -4.23
N GLN A 223 -15.42 -6.03 -4.77
CA GLN A 223 -15.70 -7.47 -4.80
C GLN A 223 -15.83 -8.06 -3.39
N ALA A 224 -14.89 -7.74 -2.50
CA ALA A 224 -14.88 -8.27 -1.13
C ALA A 224 -16.07 -7.76 -0.29
N SER A 225 -16.59 -6.58 -0.63
CA SER A 225 -17.75 -5.96 0.05
C SER A 225 -19.08 -6.25 -0.62
N GLY A 226 -19.10 -6.84 -1.84
CA GLY A 226 -20.34 -7.07 -2.61
C GLY A 226 -21.02 -5.77 -3.04
N VAL A 227 -20.25 -4.76 -3.48
CA VAL A 227 -20.73 -3.43 -3.86
C VAL A 227 -20.12 -2.97 -5.18
N GLY A 228 -20.70 -1.95 -5.80
CA GLY A 228 -20.07 -1.16 -6.86
C GLY A 228 -19.21 -0.03 -6.31
N ILE A 229 -18.10 0.29 -6.97
CA ILE A 229 -17.29 1.49 -6.67
C ILE A 229 -17.19 2.33 -7.95
N ALA A 230 -17.60 3.61 -7.87
CA ALA A 230 -17.44 4.58 -8.96
C ALA A 230 -16.36 5.60 -8.60
N ILE A 231 -15.32 5.71 -9.46
CA ILE A 231 -14.19 6.62 -9.29
C ILE A 231 -14.18 7.67 -10.38
N GLY A 232 -14.02 8.95 -9.99
CA GLY A 232 -13.73 10.05 -10.89
C GLY A 232 -12.23 10.20 -11.13
N LEU A 233 -11.73 9.87 -12.31
CA LEU A 233 -10.29 9.99 -12.61
C LEU A 233 -9.76 11.41 -12.43
N ASP A 234 -10.57 12.41 -12.74
CA ASP A 234 -10.25 13.83 -12.56
C ASP A 234 -10.06 14.24 -11.10
N THR A 235 -10.56 13.44 -10.15
CA THR A 235 -10.38 13.67 -8.71
C THR A 235 -9.21 12.89 -8.10
N VAL A 236 -8.63 11.92 -8.81
CA VAL A 236 -7.45 11.17 -8.33
C VAL A 236 -6.28 12.13 -8.14
N PRO A 237 -5.70 12.22 -6.93
CA PRO A 237 -4.65 13.20 -6.65
C PRO A 237 -3.32 12.81 -7.30
N LEU A 238 -2.77 13.69 -8.14
CA LEU A 238 -1.43 13.58 -8.69
C LEU A 238 -0.46 14.51 -7.96
N SER A 239 0.82 14.15 -7.90
CA SER A 239 1.87 15.01 -7.39
C SER A 239 2.28 16.07 -8.43
N ALA A 240 2.85 17.18 -7.96
CA ALA A 240 3.40 18.19 -8.86
C ALA A 240 4.55 17.62 -9.74
N ALA A 241 5.30 16.65 -9.21
CA ALA A 241 6.38 16.00 -9.95
C ALA A 241 5.84 15.13 -11.10
N LEU A 242 4.78 14.34 -10.84
CA LEU A 242 4.12 13.54 -11.85
C LEU A 242 3.52 14.44 -12.94
N VAL A 243 2.79 15.48 -12.55
CA VAL A 243 2.18 16.43 -13.51
C VAL A 243 3.24 17.14 -14.37
N ALA A 244 4.38 17.51 -13.78
CA ALA A 244 5.47 18.16 -14.53
C ALA A 244 6.12 17.24 -15.57
N VAL A 245 6.08 15.92 -15.36
CA VAL A 245 6.72 14.92 -16.25
C VAL A 245 5.73 14.31 -17.23
N ALA A 246 4.53 13.93 -16.79
CA ALA A 246 3.55 13.21 -17.57
C ALA A 246 2.32 14.07 -17.97
N GLY A 247 2.20 15.28 -17.43
CA GLY A 247 1.03 16.13 -17.61
C GLY A 247 -0.16 15.75 -16.73
N ASP A 248 -1.24 16.52 -16.83
CA ASP A 248 -2.51 16.30 -16.14
C ASP A 248 -3.61 16.01 -17.16
N THR A 249 -3.53 14.85 -17.79
CA THR A 249 -4.49 14.36 -18.76
C THR A 249 -5.24 13.13 -18.23
N THR A 250 -6.39 12.81 -18.82
CA THR A 250 -7.11 11.56 -18.48
C THR A 250 -6.24 10.32 -18.66
N GLU A 251 -5.36 10.30 -19.67
CA GLU A 251 -4.43 9.20 -19.91
C GLU A 251 -3.35 9.10 -18.81
N ALA A 252 -2.75 10.24 -18.43
CA ALA A 252 -1.79 10.27 -17.33
C ALA A 252 -2.42 9.81 -15.99
N ARG A 253 -3.66 10.24 -15.73
CA ARG A 253 -4.42 9.80 -14.55
C ARG A 253 -4.79 8.32 -14.59
N MET A 254 -5.16 7.79 -15.76
CA MET A 254 -5.40 6.36 -15.94
C MET A 254 -4.12 5.56 -15.70
N THR A 255 -2.99 6.00 -16.26
CA THR A 255 -1.68 5.38 -16.04
C THR A 255 -1.30 5.40 -14.55
N ALA A 256 -1.49 6.52 -13.88
CA ALA A 256 -1.26 6.64 -12.43
C ALA A 256 -2.16 5.70 -11.63
N ALA A 257 -3.45 5.66 -11.93
CA ALA A 257 -4.42 4.85 -11.20
C ALA A 257 -4.25 3.32 -11.39
N THR A 258 -3.55 2.90 -12.45
CA THR A 258 -3.19 1.48 -12.69
C THR A 258 -1.77 1.13 -12.21
N ALA A 259 -1.08 2.08 -11.60
CA ALA A 259 0.28 1.89 -11.10
C ALA A 259 0.29 1.34 -9.68
N GLY A 260 1.18 0.42 -9.38
CA GLY A 260 1.44 -0.07 -8.02
C GLY A 260 2.54 0.71 -7.30
N ASP A 261 2.89 0.23 -6.11
CA ASP A 261 3.97 0.74 -5.24
C ASP A 261 3.69 2.11 -4.58
N ASP A 262 2.44 2.59 -4.53
CA ASP A 262 2.13 3.89 -3.93
C ASP A 262 2.08 3.85 -2.39
N TYR A 263 1.60 2.74 -1.80
CA TYR A 263 1.49 2.53 -0.35
C TYR A 263 0.74 3.67 0.37
N GLU A 264 -0.28 4.19 -0.29
CA GLU A 264 -1.25 5.14 0.25
C GLU A 264 -2.49 4.40 0.74
N LEU A 265 -3.32 5.04 1.57
CA LEU A 265 -4.55 4.44 2.07
C LEU A 265 -5.72 4.64 1.11
N LEU A 266 -6.40 3.57 0.73
CA LEU A 266 -7.71 3.55 0.07
C LEU A 266 -8.77 3.18 1.10
N PHE A 267 -9.80 4.01 1.28
CA PHE A 267 -10.84 3.75 2.27
C PHE A 267 -12.20 4.28 1.88
N THR A 268 -13.23 3.71 2.50
CA THR A 268 -14.62 4.18 2.36
C THR A 268 -15.17 4.63 3.69
N ALA A 269 -15.96 5.68 3.66
CA ALA A 269 -16.56 6.24 4.87
C ALA A 269 -17.91 6.89 4.59
N PRO A 270 -18.83 6.90 5.58
CA PRO A 270 -20.08 7.65 5.51
C PRO A 270 -19.83 9.13 5.23
N PRO A 271 -20.68 9.80 4.41
CA PRO A 271 -20.52 11.21 4.07
C PRO A 271 -20.43 12.17 5.28
N GLU A 272 -21.09 11.85 6.37
CA GLU A 272 -21.09 12.61 7.62
C GLU A 272 -19.70 12.66 8.30
N HIS A 273 -18.81 11.71 8.01
CA HIS A 273 -17.44 11.71 8.53
C HIS A 273 -16.47 12.60 7.73
N THR A 274 -16.91 13.21 6.63
CA THR A 274 -16.06 14.03 5.74
C THR A 274 -15.23 15.09 6.47
N ALA A 275 -15.83 15.82 7.40
CA ALA A 275 -15.13 16.88 8.14
C ALA A 275 -14.02 16.31 9.02
N ARG A 276 -14.30 15.23 9.75
CA ARG A 276 -13.34 14.54 10.64
C ARG A 276 -12.19 13.89 9.87
N ILE A 277 -12.48 13.33 8.69
CA ILE A 277 -11.46 12.75 7.79
C ILE A 277 -10.49 13.83 7.31
N ARG A 278 -11.02 14.98 6.87
CA ARG A 278 -10.18 16.12 6.44
C ARG A 278 -9.37 16.71 7.59
N GLU A 279 -9.96 16.78 8.79
CA GLU A 279 -9.27 17.21 10.01
C GLU A 279 -8.11 16.27 10.34
N ALA A 280 -8.32 14.93 10.31
CA ALA A 280 -7.27 13.95 10.54
C ALA A 280 -6.09 14.12 9.57
N GLY A 281 -6.37 14.30 8.27
CA GLY A 281 -5.34 14.62 7.28
C GLY A 281 -4.63 15.94 7.57
N GLY A 282 -5.40 16.99 7.90
CA GLY A 282 -4.87 18.34 8.18
C GLY A 282 -3.93 18.37 9.39
N VAL A 283 -4.27 17.69 10.49
CA VAL A 283 -3.40 17.57 11.68
C VAL A 283 -2.04 16.96 11.34
N LEU A 284 -2.03 15.98 10.47
CA LEU A 284 -0.82 15.28 10.02
C LEU A 284 -0.16 15.94 8.81
N ARG A 285 -0.74 17.01 8.26
CA ARG A 285 -0.33 17.68 7.01
C ARG A 285 -0.29 16.72 5.82
N LEU A 286 -1.21 15.76 5.81
CA LEU A 286 -1.37 14.79 4.74
C LEU A 286 -2.61 15.11 3.92
N ARG A 287 -2.48 14.98 2.62
CA ARG A 287 -3.61 15.12 1.71
C ARG A 287 -4.52 13.89 1.86
N VAL A 288 -5.83 14.11 2.00
CA VAL A 288 -6.86 13.07 1.86
C VAL A 288 -7.91 13.58 0.87
N THR A 289 -8.20 12.80 -0.15
CA THR A 289 -9.01 13.22 -1.28
C THR A 289 -10.17 12.27 -1.49
N ALA A 290 -11.39 12.81 -1.57
CA ALA A 290 -12.56 12.04 -2.00
C ALA A 290 -12.47 11.86 -3.52
N ILE A 291 -12.45 10.61 -3.98
CA ILE A 291 -12.24 10.26 -5.38
C ILE A 291 -13.43 9.55 -6.01
N GLY A 292 -14.47 9.22 -5.22
CA GLY A 292 -15.60 8.48 -5.73
C GLY A 292 -16.67 8.19 -4.69
N VAL A 293 -17.54 7.28 -5.05
CA VAL A 293 -18.66 6.82 -4.21
C VAL A 293 -18.82 5.31 -4.32
N VAL A 294 -19.35 4.71 -3.25
CA VAL A 294 -19.78 3.31 -3.25
C VAL A 294 -21.24 3.25 -3.66
N GLU A 295 -21.56 2.38 -4.61
CA GLU A 295 -22.88 2.25 -5.19
C GLU A 295 -23.48 0.86 -4.93
N VAL A 296 -24.81 0.75 -5.07
CA VAL A 296 -25.48 -0.54 -5.12
C VAL A 296 -25.11 -1.22 -6.44
N GLY A 297 -24.75 -2.50 -6.39
CA GLY A 297 -24.31 -3.26 -7.56
C GLY A 297 -22.94 -3.90 -7.31
N GLU A 298 -22.22 -4.18 -8.36
CA GLU A 298 -20.91 -4.85 -8.30
C GLU A 298 -19.92 -4.19 -9.26
N GLY A 299 -18.62 -4.38 -8.97
CA GLY A 299 -17.52 -4.02 -9.84
C GLY A 299 -17.09 -2.55 -9.73
N LEU A 300 -16.31 -2.11 -10.72
CA LEU A 300 -15.70 -0.78 -10.78
C LEU A 300 -16.24 0.00 -11.97
N ALA A 301 -16.57 1.27 -11.76
CA ALA A 301 -16.93 2.22 -12.80
C ALA A 301 -15.99 3.43 -12.77
N LEU A 302 -15.64 3.96 -13.95
CA LEU A 302 -14.79 5.13 -14.09
C LEU A 302 -15.50 6.26 -14.81
N SER A 303 -15.19 7.49 -14.40
CA SER A 303 -15.61 8.70 -15.10
C SER A 303 -14.46 9.71 -15.20
N SER A 304 -14.55 10.62 -16.17
CA SER A 304 -13.67 11.78 -16.29
C SER A 304 -14.46 12.92 -16.88
N GLY A 305 -14.45 14.11 -16.24
CA GLY A 305 -15.26 15.24 -16.64
C GLY A 305 -16.76 14.93 -16.70
N GLY A 306 -17.26 14.06 -15.82
CA GLY A 306 -18.66 13.62 -15.78
C GLY A 306 -19.07 12.64 -16.90
N ARG A 307 -18.14 12.15 -17.70
CA ARG A 307 -18.38 11.14 -18.75
C ARG A 307 -17.82 9.79 -18.34
N SER A 308 -18.54 8.71 -18.64
CA SER A 308 -18.06 7.34 -18.43
C SER A 308 -16.78 7.09 -19.25
N VAL A 309 -15.81 6.42 -18.61
CA VAL A 309 -14.55 6.00 -19.22
C VAL A 309 -14.47 4.48 -19.14
N ALA A 310 -14.04 3.84 -20.24
CA ALA A 310 -13.87 2.38 -20.25
C ALA A 310 -12.75 1.96 -19.28
N LEU A 311 -12.97 0.83 -18.61
CA LEU A 311 -11.92 0.22 -17.80
C LEU A 311 -10.76 -0.24 -18.71
N PRO A 312 -9.51 -0.05 -18.29
CA PRO A 312 -8.37 -0.57 -19.04
C PRO A 312 -8.33 -2.10 -18.94
N ALA A 313 -7.64 -2.73 -19.90
CA ALA A 313 -7.51 -4.19 -19.94
C ALA A 313 -6.82 -4.78 -18.69
N ARG A 314 -5.96 -3.99 -18.03
CA ARG A 314 -5.32 -4.33 -16.76
C ARG A 314 -5.58 -3.20 -15.76
N LEU A 315 -6.10 -3.56 -14.59
CA LEU A 315 -6.43 -2.59 -13.54
C LEU A 315 -5.24 -2.25 -12.63
N GLY A 316 -4.19 -3.05 -12.66
CA GLY A 316 -3.02 -2.90 -11.80
C GLY A 316 -1.93 -3.93 -12.08
N TYR A 317 -0.98 -4.04 -11.16
CA TYR A 317 0.08 -5.03 -11.22
C TYR A 317 -0.48 -6.44 -10.91
N GLN A 318 0.11 -7.46 -11.50
CA GLN A 318 -0.18 -8.87 -11.25
C GLN A 318 1.14 -9.66 -11.29
N HIS A 319 1.37 -10.45 -10.26
CA HIS A 319 2.50 -11.37 -10.16
C HIS A 319 2.37 -12.59 -11.09
#